data_f2d9b49f0fdd13d8a0b6f4cde01bd9d1
#
_entry.id   f2d9b49f0fdd13d8a0b6f4cde01bd9d1
#
_cell.length_a   1.000
_cell.length_b   1.000
_cell.length_c   1.000
_cell.angle_alpha   90.00
_cell.angle_beta   90.00
_cell.angle_gamma   90.00
#
_symmetry.space_group_name_H-M   'P 1'
#
loop_
_entity.id
_entity.type
_entity.pdbx_description
1 polymer ?
#
loop_
_entity_poly.entity_id
_entity_poly.type
_entity_poly.pdbx_seq_one_letter_code
_entity_poly.pdbx_strand_id
1 'polypeptide(L)'
;MNWVDHTIWWHVYPLGFCGAPIRDEHTPAPRLRRLLNWLDYAVELGASGLLLGPIFASEAHGYDTLDFSRIDPRLGGDEDFDDLVAGCRERGLHLLLDGVFSHVGSGHPELRRALAEGPGSEAAALFDIDWDAPGGPAPRVFEGHGALARLNHDADRTADLVADVMIHWLDRGASGWRLDAAYSVDPSFWARTLPRVRERHPGAWILGEVIHGDYPAFVTSSTVDSVTQYELWKAIWSSLKDRNFFELDWCLTRHNALLDAFVPNTFVGNHDVTRIASTVGADLAVVALAILMTVGGTPSIYAGDEQGFTGVKEEMAAGDDAVRPPFPDTPAELLPFGEPVLRVHKELIGLRRRHPWLVHARTERLEVTNEQLTYRSFSGDDAIQVELNLAGAPSVVVRDAAGAILWTTNAG
;
A
#
# COMPACT_ATOMS: atom_id res chain seq x y z
N MET A 1 14.84 -15.80 -8.37
CA MET A 1 13.49 -15.26 -8.26
C MET A 1 13.38 -14.65 -6.86
N ASN A 2 13.05 -13.37 -6.76
CA ASN A 2 12.91 -12.72 -5.46
C ASN A 2 11.59 -13.22 -4.83
N TRP A 3 11.54 -13.37 -3.50
CA TRP A 3 10.33 -13.81 -2.80
C TRP A 3 9.12 -12.91 -3.11
N VAL A 4 9.36 -11.63 -3.37
CA VAL A 4 8.33 -10.63 -3.67
C VAL A 4 7.66 -10.86 -5.03
N ASP A 5 8.32 -11.54 -5.99
CA ASP A 5 7.77 -11.82 -7.31
C ASP A 5 6.47 -12.65 -7.26
N HIS A 6 6.24 -13.35 -6.15
CA HIS A 6 5.06 -14.16 -5.95
C HIS A 6 4.08 -13.55 -4.95
N THR A 7 4.36 -12.34 -4.46
CA THR A 7 3.56 -11.74 -3.40
C THR A 7 2.32 -11.06 -3.96
N ILE A 8 1.19 -11.34 -3.33
CA ILE A 8 -0.05 -10.59 -3.42
C ILE A 8 -0.31 -10.07 -2.02
N TRP A 9 -0.35 -8.75 -1.87
CA TRP A 9 -0.50 -8.13 -0.58
C TRP A 9 -1.98 -7.99 -0.20
N TRP A 10 -2.31 -8.33 1.04
CA TRP A 10 -3.54 -7.86 1.67
C TRP A 10 -3.20 -6.62 2.49
N HIS A 11 -3.66 -5.47 2.02
CA HIS A 11 -3.34 -4.17 2.59
C HIS A 11 -4.35 -3.83 3.69
N VAL A 12 -3.87 -3.67 4.91
CA VAL A 12 -4.69 -3.42 6.10
C VAL A 12 -4.28 -2.12 6.77
N TYR A 13 -5.24 -1.26 7.11
CA TYR A 13 -5.03 -0.12 8.00
C TYR A 13 -5.38 -0.52 9.43
N PRO A 14 -4.38 -0.81 10.30
CA PRO A 14 -4.63 -1.53 11.56
C PRO A 14 -5.49 -0.79 12.57
N LEU A 15 -5.34 0.53 12.74
CA LEU A 15 -6.16 1.30 13.69
C LEU A 15 -7.66 1.17 13.35
N GLY A 16 -8.03 1.38 12.09
CA GLY A 16 -9.41 1.22 11.65
C GLY A 16 -9.85 -0.24 11.74
N PHE A 17 -9.13 -1.14 11.09
CA PHE A 17 -9.43 -2.57 11.04
C PHE A 17 -9.68 -3.18 12.42
N CYS A 18 -8.82 -2.87 13.38
CA CYS A 18 -8.90 -3.39 14.73
C CYS A 18 -9.89 -2.62 15.62
N GLY A 19 -10.57 -1.59 15.11
CA GLY A 19 -11.53 -0.80 15.87
C GLY A 19 -10.89 0.03 16.98
N ALA A 20 -9.67 0.52 16.77
CA ALA A 20 -9.01 1.42 17.70
C ALA A 20 -9.62 2.84 17.61
N PRO A 21 -9.78 3.54 18.75
CA PRO A 21 -10.24 4.92 18.75
C PRO A 21 -9.17 5.82 18.09
N ILE A 22 -9.53 6.54 17.04
CA ILE A 22 -8.57 7.37 16.29
C ILE A 22 -8.44 8.77 16.89
N ARG A 23 -9.56 9.40 17.26
CA ARG A 23 -9.61 10.80 17.73
C ARG A 23 -10.14 10.95 19.16
N ASP A 24 -10.69 9.86 19.70
CA ASP A 24 -11.17 9.80 21.08
C ASP A 24 -10.03 9.47 22.05
N GLU A 25 -10.36 9.36 23.34
CA GLU A 25 -9.39 8.97 24.39
C GLU A 25 -8.72 7.64 24.03
N HIS A 26 -7.39 7.64 24.04
CA HIS A 26 -6.57 6.49 23.68
C HIS A 26 -6.62 5.44 24.78
N THR A 27 -7.56 4.51 24.69
CA THR A 27 -7.66 3.38 25.62
C THR A 27 -6.73 2.25 25.17
N PRO A 28 -5.68 1.91 25.95
CA PRO A 28 -4.80 0.80 25.65
C PRO A 28 -5.56 -0.53 25.61
N ALA A 29 -5.32 -1.33 24.57
CA ALA A 29 -5.86 -2.69 24.46
C ALA A 29 -5.12 -3.49 23.39
N PRO A 30 -5.04 -4.82 23.50
CA PRO A 30 -4.31 -5.69 22.57
C PRO A 30 -5.11 -5.94 21.27
N ARG A 31 -5.53 -4.86 20.59
CA ARG A 31 -6.42 -4.93 19.42
C ARG A 31 -5.73 -5.51 18.20
N LEU A 32 -4.38 -5.41 18.13
CA LEU A 32 -3.62 -6.00 17.02
C LEU A 32 -3.83 -7.53 16.93
N ARG A 33 -4.16 -8.17 18.06
CA ARG A 33 -4.51 -9.61 18.11
C ARG A 33 -5.73 -9.95 17.24
N ARG A 34 -6.60 -9.00 16.92
CA ARG A 34 -7.69 -9.22 15.98
C ARG A 34 -7.17 -9.71 14.64
N LEU A 35 -6.03 -9.21 14.16
CA LEU A 35 -5.43 -9.67 12.91
C LEU A 35 -5.07 -11.15 12.92
N LEU A 36 -4.73 -11.74 14.08
CA LEU A 36 -4.46 -13.18 14.18
C LEU A 36 -5.64 -14.02 13.72
N ASN A 37 -6.86 -13.58 14.01
CA ASN A 37 -8.09 -14.28 13.60
C ASN A 37 -8.33 -14.20 12.08
N TRP A 38 -7.63 -13.30 11.40
CA TRP A 38 -7.80 -13.04 9.96
C TRP A 38 -6.66 -13.60 9.10
N LEU A 39 -5.62 -14.18 9.69
CA LEU A 39 -4.48 -14.69 8.94
C LEU A 39 -4.87 -15.85 8.02
N ASP A 40 -5.70 -16.77 8.51
CA ASP A 40 -6.21 -17.89 7.68
C ASP A 40 -7.10 -17.35 6.55
N TYR A 41 -7.92 -16.34 6.80
CA TYR A 41 -8.69 -15.67 5.76
C TYR A 41 -7.81 -15.03 4.68
N ALA A 42 -6.71 -14.37 5.07
CA ALA A 42 -5.75 -13.82 4.11
C ALA A 42 -5.11 -14.91 3.25
N VAL A 43 -4.75 -16.06 3.84
CA VAL A 43 -4.25 -17.24 3.11
C VAL A 43 -5.31 -17.79 2.17
N GLU A 44 -6.55 -17.95 2.63
CA GLU A 44 -7.67 -18.44 1.82
C GLU A 44 -8.05 -17.49 0.68
N LEU A 45 -7.91 -16.18 0.87
CA LEU A 45 -8.04 -15.19 -0.19
C LEU A 45 -6.96 -15.38 -1.26
N GLY A 46 -5.82 -15.95 -0.89
CA GLY A 46 -4.66 -16.17 -1.74
C GLY A 46 -3.59 -15.10 -1.57
N ALA A 47 -3.65 -14.28 -0.54
CA ALA A 47 -2.57 -13.36 -0.20
C ALA A 47 -1.32 -14.11 0.25
N SER A 48 -0.16 -13.53 0.06
CA SER A 48 1.13 -14.03 0.53
C SER A 48 1.78 -13.12 1.57
N GLY A 49 1.14 -12.01 1.89
CA GLY A 49 1.64 -11.10 2.89
C GLY A 49 0.63 -10.04 3.29
N LEU A 50 0.86 -9.47 4.45
CA LEU A 50 0.16 -8.31 4.96
C LEU A 50 0.99 -7.06 4.68
N LEU A 51 0.39 -6.06 4.03
CA LEU A 51 0.91 -4.70 3.98
C LEU A 51 0.14 -3.90 5.02
N LEU A 52 0.77 -3.60 6.14
CA LEU A 52 0.14 -2.86 7.22
C LEU A 52 0.34 -1.36 7.03
N GLY A 53 -0.70 -0.56 7.26
CA GLY A 53 -0.56 0.85 7.59
C GLY A 53 0.15 1.03 8.95
N PRO A 54 0.36 2.27 9.43
CA PRO A 54 1.15 2.55 10.61
C PRO A 54 0.66 1.82 11.87
N ILE A 55 1.61 1.27 12.63
CA ILE A 55 1.36 0.55 13.90
C ILE A 55 2.06 1.19 15.10
N PHE A 56 2.86 2.24 14.87
CA PHE A 56 3.66 2.87 15.92
C PHE A 56 2.87 3.89 16.72
N ALA A 57 3.32 4.16 17.95
CA ALA A 57 2.69 5.14 18.82
C ALA A 57 2.52 6.48 18.11
N SER A 58 1.30 7.01 18.09
CA SER A 58 0.91 8.17 17.31
C SER A 58 -0.07 9.07 18.06
N GLU A 59 -0.25 10.31 17.58
CA GLU A 59 -1.21 11.25 18.19
C GLU A 59 -2.66 10.88 17.88
N ALA A 60 -2.95 10.51 16.63
CA ALA A 60 -4.31 10.21 16.19
C ALA A 60 -4.37 9.05 15.19
N HIS A 61 -3.98 9.28 13.93
CA HIS A 61 -4.28 8.40 12.80
C HIS A 61 -3.11 7.50 12.37
N GLY A 62 -2.03 7.46 13.13
CA GLY A 62 -0.85 6.64 12.80
C GLY A 62 0.19 7.34 11.93
N TYR A 63 -0.22 8.29 11.09
CA TYR A 63 0.69 9.10 10.27
C TYR A 63 1.24 10.33 11.00
N ASP A 64 1.01 10.43 12.29
CA ASP A 64 1.47 11.45 13.22
C ASP A 64 2.27 10.81 14.36
N THR A 65 3.33 10.08 13.99
CA THR A 65 4.14 9.25 14.88
C THR A 65 4.73 10.04 16.05
N LEU A 66 4.66 9.45 17.25
CA LEU A 66 5.28 9.96 18.47
C LEU A 66 6.49 9.14 18.94
N ASP A 67 6.53 7.85 18.57
CA ASP A 67 7.62 6.95 18.95
C ASP A 67 7.68 5.77 18.00
N PHE A 68 8.74 5.69 17.21
CA PHE A 68 8.98 4.61 16.25
C PHE A 68 9.42 3.29 16.87
N SER A 69 9.78 3.30 18.16
CA SER A 69 10.26 2.11 18.86
C SER A 69 9.15 1.34 19.60
N ARG A 70 7.93 1.85 19.59
CA ARG A 70 6.80 1.31 20.34
C ARG A 70 5.58 1.09 19.45
N ILE A 71 4.92 -0.05 19.65
CA ILE A 71 3.58 -0.26 19.10
C ILE A 71 2.62 0.75 19.74
N ASP A 72 1.66 1.24 18.95
CA ASP A 72 0.62 2.12 19.45
C ASP A 72 -0.17 1.44 20.58
N PRO A 73 -0.27 2.05 21.78
CA PRO A 73 -0.98 1.43 22.91
C PRO A 73 -2.42 1.05 22.60
N ARG A 74 -3.05 1.72 21.63
CA ARG A 74 -4.41 1.38 21.16
C ARG A 74 -4.45 0.06 20.41
N LEU A 75 -3.33 -0.38 19.82
CA LEU A 75 -3.18 -1.64 19.11
C LEU A 75 -2.62 -2.75 20.03
N GLY A 76 -1.81 -2.40 21.01
CA GLY A 76 -1.22 -3.36 21.92
C GLY A 76 0.21 -3.03 22.31
N GLY A 77 1.02 -4.05 22.45
CA GLY A 77 2.44 -3.94 22.81
C GLY A 77 3.32 -4.90 22.03
N ASP A 78 4.54 -5.05 22.50
CA ASP A 78 5.58 -5.87 21.86
C ASP A 78 5.17 -7.32 21.71
N GLU A 79 4.53 -7.91 22.72
CA GLU A 79 4.06 -9.29 22.70
C GLU A 79 2.99 -9.50 21.60
N ASP A 80 2.09 -8.52 21.42
CA ASP A 80 1.04 -8.60 20.41
C ASP A 80 1.61 -8.55 18.98
N PHE A 81 2.69 -7.79 18.79
CA PHE A 81 3.43 -7.75 17.54
C PHE A 81 4.19 -9.06 17.30
N ASP A 82 4.87 -9.58 18.31
CA ASP A 82 5.62 -10.84 18.19
C ASP A 82 4.67 -12.03 17.88
N ASP A 83 3.48 -12.05 18.49
CA ASP A 83 2.44 -13.03 18.17
C ASP A 83 1.96 -12.89 16.71
N LEU A 84 1.78 -11.66 16.21
CA LEU A 84 1.41 -11.42 14.81
C LEU A 84 2.50 -11.91 13.86
N VAL A 85 3.75 -11.60 14.13
CA VAL A 85 4.91 -12.08 13.34
C VAL A 85 4.98 -13.61 13.34
N ALA A 86 4.82 -14.23 14.50
CA ALA A 86 4.81 -15.69 14.62
C ALA A 86 3.67 -16.30 13.81
N GLY A 87 2.45 -15.76 13.94
CA GLY A 87 1.28 -16.20 13.20
C GLY A 87 1.43 -16.05 11.68
N CYS A 88 2.04 -14.96 11.20
CA CYS A 88 2.36 -14.78 9.79
C CYS A 88 3.39 -15.82 9.32
N ARG A 89 4.46 -16.02 10.10
CA ARG A 89 5.52 -16.98 9.76
C ARG A 89 5.01 -18.41 9.66
N GLU A 90 4.15 -18.84 10.59
CA GLU A 90 3.52 -20.18 10.57
C GLU A 90 2.73 -20.45 9.29
N ARG A 91 2.20 -19.39 8.68
CA ARG A 91 1.37 -19.46 7.46
C ARG A 91 2.13 -19.11 6.18
N GLY A 92 3.42 -18.82 6.28
CA GLY A 92 4.23 -18.35 5.15
C GLY A 92 3.82 -16.96 4.63
N LEU A 93 3.20 -16.14 5.46
CA LEU A 93 2.85 -14.76 5.15
C LEU A 93 4.02 -13.82 5.45
N HIS A 94 4.34 -12.95 4.50
CA HIS A 94 5.26 -11.85 4.70
C HIS A 94 4.58 -10.67 5.40
N LEU A 95 5.33 -9.89 6.15
CA LEU A 95 4.83 -8.71 6.86
C LEU A 95 5.58 -7.46 6.40
N LEU A 96 4.87 -6.52 5.79
CA LEU A 96 5.39 -5.22 5.39
C LEU A 96 4.86 -4.15 6.33
N LEU A 97 5.75 -3.36 6.92
CA LEU A 97 5.39 -2.26 7.81
C LEU A 97 5.39 -0.93 7.08
N ASP A 98 4.64 0.02 7.61
CA ASP A 98 4.56 1.39 7.09
C ASP A 98 5.44 2.33 7.92
N GLY A 99 6.42 2.95 7.28
CA GLY A 99 7.35 3.87 7.88
C GLY A 99 7.05 5.32 7.49
N VAL A 100 6.53 6.09 8.44
CA VAL A 100 6.28 7.52 8.28
C VAL A 100 7.56 8.28 8.62
N PHE A 101 8.50 8.35 7.67
CA PHE A 101 9.81 8.93 7.88
C PHE A 101 9.99 10.32 7.22
N SER A 102 8.96 10.86 6.63
CA SER A 102 8.93 12.23 6.10
C SER A 102 8.68 13.27 7.19
N HIS A 103 7.90 12.92 8.21
CA HIS A 103 7.45 13.79 9.28
C HIS A 103 7.08 13.01 10.56
N VAL A 104 6.77 13.73 11.63
CA VAL A 104 6.27 13.19 12.90
C VAL A 104 5.13 14.04 13.42
N GLY A 105 4.37 13.53 14.39
CA GLY A 105 3.36 14.31 15.10
C GLY A 105 3.96 15.51 15.86
N SER A 106 3.22 16.60 15.96
CA SER A 106 3.65 17.83 16.64
C SER A 106 3.96 17.62 18.13
N GLY A 107 3.38 16.61 18.74
CA GLY A 107 3.65 16.19 20.12
C GLY A 107 4.87 15.28 20.29
N HIS A 108 5.64 15.00 19.24
CA HIS A 108 6.80 14.11 19.33
C HIS A 108 7.77 14.57 20.43
N PRO A 109 8.20 13.68 21.36
CA PRO A 109 9.03 14.07 22.51
C PRO A 109 10.34 14.75 22.11
N GLU A 110 11.04 14.24 21.08
CA GLU A 110 12.28 14.83 20.60
C GLU A 110 12.06 16.22 19.96
N LEU A 111 10.90 16.48 19.33
CA LEU A 111 10.58 17.81 18.82
C LEU A 111 10.41 18.83 19.97
N ARG A 112 9.71 18.43 21.03
CA ARG A 112 9.58 19.26 22.24
C ARG A 112 10.93 19.55 22.86
N ARG A 113 11.81 18.53 22.93
CA ARG A 113 13.17 18.69 23.42
C ARG A 113 13.99 19.62 22.56
N ALA A 114 13.91 19.50 21.22
CA ALA A 114 14.58 20.37 20.26
C ALA A 114 14.20 21.84 20.46
N LEU A 115 12.90 22.13 20.58
CA LEU A 115 12.39 23.49 20.79
C LEU A 115 12.81 24.07 22.14
N ALA A 116 12.94 23.25 23.18
CA ALA A 116 13.37 23.67 24.52
C ALA A 116 14.88 23.89 24.62
N GLU A 117 15.69 23.04 23.98
CA GLU A 117 17.15 23.07 24.05
C GLU A 117 17.79 24.05 23.05
N GLY A 118 17.08 24.36 21.94
CA GLY A 118 17.53 25.31 20.92
C GLY A 118 18.33 24.72 19.76
N PRO A 119 18.77 25.57 18.79
CA PRO A 119 19.25 25.15 17.47
C PRO A 119 20.55 24.34 17.45
N GLY A 120 21.33 24.35 18.54
CA GLY A 120 22.57 23.59 18.65
C GLY A 120 22.42 22.25 19.32
N SER A 121 21.21 21.85 19.70
CA SER A 121 20.99 20.59 20.39
C SER A 121 20.98 19.39 19.43
N GLU A 122 21.30 18.22 19.98
CA GLU A 122 21.24 16.95 19.25
C GLU A 122 19.81 16.65 18.77
N ALA A 123 18.80 16.99 19.56
CA ALA A 123 17.41 16.83 19.18
C ALA A 123 17.02 17.76 18.03
N ALA A 124 17.51 19.00 18.00
CA ALA A 124 17.22 19.96 16.93
C ALA A 124 17.71 19.48 15.56
N ALA A 125 18.77 18.68 15.50
CA ALA A 125 19.30 18.14 14.26
C ALA A 125 18.32 17.22 13.52
N LEU A 126 17.34 16.62 14.23
CA LEU A 126 16.34 15.72 13.66
C LEU A 126 15.24 16.44 12.86
N PHE A 127 15.05 17.75 13.06
CA PHE A 127 13.88 18.46 12.55
C PHE A 127 14.24 19.64 11.66
N ASP A 128 13.39 19.92 10.69
CA ASP A 128 13.47 21.12 9.87
C ASP A 128 12.73 22.26 10.60
N ILE A 129 13.49 23.11 11.34
CA ILE A 129 12.94 24.16 12.18
C ILE A 129 13.42 25.53 11.67
N ASP A 130 12.49 26.45 11.43
CA ASP A 130 12.79 27.87 11.23
C ASP A 130 12.95 28.53 12.60
N TRP A 131 14.22 28.73 12.99
CA TRP A 131 14.58 29.31 14.29
C TRP A 131 14.34 30.84 14.39
N ASP A 132 14.27 31.50 13.24
CA ASP A 132 14.10 32.95 13.13
C ASP A 132 12.66 33.34 12.75
N ALA A 133 11.71 32.40 12.81
CA ALA A 133 10.32 32.67 12.45
C ALA A 133 9.70 33.75 13.31
N PRO A 134 8.88 34.67 12.73
CA PRO A 134 8.13 35.67 13.49
C PRO A 134 7.21 34.99 14.52
N GLY A 135 7.51 35.17 15.81
CA GLY A 135 6.75 34.54 16.90
C GLY A 135 7.50 33.43 17.63
N GLY A 136 8.73 33.13 17.22
CA GLY A 136 9.60 32.13 17.82
C GLY A 136 9.81 30.90 16.92
N PRO A 137 10.67 29.96 17.35
CA PRO A 137 11.00 28.77 16.57
C PRO A 137 9.77 28.02 16.09
N ALA A 138 9.70 27.73 14.79
CA ALA A 138 8.56 27.05 14.16
C ALA A 138 9.05 25.86 13.32
N PRO A 139 8.64 24.62 13.62
CA PRO A 139 8.89 23.48 12.75
C PRO A 139 8.26 23.70 11.39
N ARG A 140 8.98 23.40 10.31
CA ARG A 140 8.36 23.27 8.99
C ARG A 140 7.44 22.07 8.99
N VAL A 141 6.34 22.18 8.24
CA VAL A 141 5.28 21.17 8.27
C VAL A 141 5.18 20.44 6.93
N PHE A 142 4.69 19.21 6.99
CA PHE A 142 4.43 18.40 5.82
C PHE A 142 3.16 18.91 5.11
N GLU A 143 3.29 19.31 3.84
CA GLU A 143 2.19 19.71 2.95
C GLU A 143 1.18 20.73 3.56
N GLY A 144 1.64 21.58 4.44
CA GLY A 144 0.79 22.58 5.11
C GLY A 144 -0.01 22.04 6.31
N HIS A 145 0.15 20.78 6.68
CA HIS A 145 -0.49 20.19 7.84
C HIS A 145 0.22 20.58 9.14
N GLY A 146 -0.32 21.55 9.86
CA GLY A 146 0.31 22.13 11.06
C GLY A 146 0.64 21.17 12.19
N ALA A 147 0.01 19.98 12.22
CA ALA A 147 0.27 18.93 13.21
C ALA A 147 1.40 17.97 12.80
N LEU A 148 1.98 18.10 11.59
CA LEU A 148 2.96 17.17 11.05
C LEU A 148 4.30 17.86 10.83
N ALA A 149 5.21 17.73 11.80
CA ALA A 149 6.53 18.37 11.76
C ALA A 149 7.50 17.58 10.88
N ARG A 150 8.12 18.23 9.90
CA ARG A 150 9.08 17.61 8.99
C ARG A 150 10.37 17.19 9.70
N LEU A 151 10.86 16.00 9.35
CA LEU A 151 12.21 15.59 9.71
C LEU A 151 13.24 16.31 8.82
N ASN A 152 14.43 16.52 9.35
CA ASN A 152 15.56 17.10 8.62
C ASN A 152 16.32 15.99 7.89
N HIS A 153 15.97 15.77 6.62
CA HIS A 153 16.57 14.71 5.80
C HIS A 153 18.01 15.02 5.34
N ASP A 154 18.51 16.24 5.54
CA ASP A 154 19.91 16.59 5.26
C ASP A 154 20.84 16.12 6.37
N ALA A 155 20.32 15.87 7.58
CA ALA A 155 21.12 15.45 8.73
C ALA A 155 21.43 13.96 8.73
N ASP A 156 22.69 13.57 8.97
CA ASP A 156 23.11 12.18 9.13
C ASP A 156 22.38 11.51 10.31
N ARG A 157 22.11 12.27 11.36
CA ARG A 157 21.37 11.76 12.52
C ARG A 157 19.96 11.27 12.15
N THR A 158 19.28 11.91 11.22
CA THR A 158 17.97 11.46 10.74
C THR A 158 18.12 10.17 9.93
N ALA A 159 19.15 10.08 9.09
CA ALA A 159 19.43 8.86 8.35
C ALA A 159 19.75 7.68 9.29
N ASP A 160 20.55 7.94 10.35
CA ASP A 160 20.86 6.93 11.37
C ASP A 160 19.60 6.49 12.12
N LEU A 161 18.77 7.43 12.58
CA LEU A 161 17.51 7.11 13.25
C LEU A 161 16.61 6.22 12.37
N VAL A 162 16.40 6.61 11.11
CA VAL A 162 15.55 5.86 10.19
C VAL A 162 16.11 4.47 9.93
N ALA A 163 17.42 4.34 9.69
CA ALA A 163 18.05 3.05 9.50
C ALA A 163 17.93 2.16 10.76
N ASP A 164 18.16 2.71 11.95
CA ASP A 164 18.04 1.97 13.22
C ASP A 164 16.60 1.47 13.45
N VAL A 165 15.61 2.31 13.20
CA VAL A 165 14.17 1.93 13.28
C VAL A 165 13.86 0.80 12.29
N MET A 166 14.29 0.96 11.04
CA MET A 166 14.03 -0.07 10.02
C MET A 166 14.68 -1.41 10.39
N ILE A 167 15.93 -1.40 10.84
CA ILE A 167 16.66 -2.60 11.26
C ILE A 167 15.99 -3.24 12.48
N HIS A 168 15.60 -2.44 13.48
CA HIS A 168 14.97 -2.95 14.70
C HIS A 168 13.74 -3.82 14.39
N TRP A 169 12.83 -3.34 13.55
CA TRP A 169 11.61 -4.08 13.23
C TRP A 169 11.84 -5.23 12.24
N LEU A 170 12.84 -5.13 11.36
CA LEU A 170 13.28 -6.25 10.52
C LEU A 170 13.92 -7.35 11.37
N ASP A 171 14.73 -7.02 12.40
CA ASP A 171 15.27 -7.98 13.35
C ASP A 171 14.15 -8.70 14.12
N ARG A 172 13.01 -8.05 14.33
CA ARG A 172 11.81 -8.62 14.96
C ARG A 172 10.92 -9.40 13.99
N GLY A 173 11.25 -9.48 12.72
CA GLY A 173 10.61 -10.38 11.75
C GLY A 173 9.74 -9.73 10.69
N ALA A 174 9.71 -8.41 10.57
CA ALA A 174 9.18 -7.76 9.38
C ALA A 174 9.97 -8.19 8.14
N SER A 175 9.31 -8.26 6.98
CA SER A 175 9.92 -8.66 5.70
C SER A 175 10.38 -7.46 4.86
N GLY A 176 9.97 -6.26 5.24
CA GLY A 176 10.28 -5.03 4.51
C GLY A 176 9.44 -3.85 4.97
N TRP A 177 9.49 -2.78 4.17
CA TRP A 177 8.87 -1.51 4.48
C TRP A 177 8.13 -0.89 3.31
N ARG A 178 6.97 -0.31 3.55
CA ARG A 178 6.42 0.78 2.76
C ARG A 178 6.92 2.09 3.37
N LEU A 179 7.44 2.98 2.57
CA LEU A 179 7.88 4.31 2.98
C LEU A 179 6.77 5.30 2.63
N ASP A 180 6.08 5.79 3.65
CA ASP A 180 5.01 6.77 3.53
C ASP A 180 5.53 8.08 2.93
N ALA A 181 4.75 8.67 2.01
CA ALA A 181 5.08 9.93 1.35
C ALA A 181 6.54 10.00 0.87
N ALA A 182 7.10 8.90 0.37
CA ALA A 182 8.50 8.83 -0.06
C ALA A 182 8.84 9.87 -1.14
N TYR A 183 7.86 10.27 -1.95
CA TYR A 183 7.98 11.32 -2.96
C TYR A 183 8.34 12.71 -2.38
N SER A 184 8.00 12.95 -1.12
CA SER A 184 8.25 14.23 -0.43
C SER A 184 9.65 14.35 0.15
N VAL A 185 10.42 13.28 0.13
CA VAL A 185 11.79 13.17 0.63
C VAL A 185 12.75 13.08 -0.53
N ASP A 186 13.84 13.85 -0.50
CA ASP A 186 14.87 13.78 -1.55
C ASP A 186 15.38 12.34 -1.71
N PRO A 187 15.41 11.79 -2.92
CA PRO A 187 15.85 10.41 -3.14
C PRO A 187 17.25 10.10 -2.61
N SER A 188 18.13 11.09 -2.53
CA SER A 188 19.48 10.91 -1.99
C SER A 188 19.50 10.55 -0.50
N PHE A 189 18.47 10.95 0.25
CA PHE A 189 18.28 10.53 1.63
C PHE A 189 18.12 9.00 1.73
N TRP A 190 17.27 8.43 0.90
CA TRP A 190 17.06 6.98 0.85
C TRP A 190 18.32 6.24 0.37
N ALA A 191 18.99 6.77 -0.67
CA ALA A 191 20.23 6.21 -1.18
C ALA A 191 21.35 6.20 -0.12
N ARG A 192 21.33 7.12 0.84
CA ARG A 192 22.26 7.19 1.97
C ARG A 192 21.86 6.25 3.12
N THR A 193 20.54 6.10 3.35
CA THR A 193 19.99 5.35 4.49
C THR A 193 19.89 3.85 4.23
N LEU A 194 19.38 3.44 3.06
CA LEU A 194 19.04 2.06 2.77
C LEU A 194 20.23 1.08 2.68
N PRO A 195 21.44 1.49 2.27
CA PRO A 195 22.61 0.57 2.27
C PRO A 195 22.87 -0.06 3.65
N ARG A 196 22.74 0.71 4.73
CA ARG A 196 22.91 0.22 6.10
C ARG A 196 21.85 -0.81 6.48
N VAL A 197 20.60 -0.59 6.05
CA VAL A 197 19.50 -1.54 6.25
C VAL A 197 19.77 -2.84 5.50
N ARG A 198 20.19 -2.75 4.23
CA ARG A 198 20.48 -3.92 3.39
C ARG A 198 21.72 -4.69 3.78
N GLU A 199 22.70 -4.06 4.40
CA GLU A 199 23.86 -4.76 4.98
C GLU A 199 23.40 -5.77 6.04
N ARG A 200 22.42 -5.39 6.87
CA ARG A 200 21.87 -6.24 7.92
C ARG A 200 20.79 -7.18 7.39
N HIS A 201 19.93 -6.69 6.49
CA HIS A 201 18.77 -7.40 5.94
C HIS A 201 18.76 -7.34 4.41
N PRO A 202 19.64 -8.11 3.71
CA PRO A 202 19.75 -8.04 2.25
C PRO A 202 18.51 -8.49 1.50
N GLY A 203 17.59 -9.21 2.16
CA GLY A 203 16.32 -9.66 1.60
C GLY A 203 15.13 -8.76 1.91
N ALA A 204 15.33 -7.64 2.63
CA ALA A 204 14.23 -6.71 2.92
C ALA A 204 13.77 -6.02 1.64
N TRP A 205 12.45 -6.00 1.40
CA TRP A 205 11.85 -5.30 0.28
C TRP A 205 11.38 -3.90 0.71
N ILE A 206 11.74 -2.90 -0.08
CA ILE A 206 11.47 -1.50 0.21
C ILE A 206 10.58 -0.91 -0.88
N LEU A 207 9.34 -0.60 -0.51
CA LEU A 207 8.33 0.02 -1.34
C LEU A 207 8.23 1.51 -0.99
N GLY A 208 8.50 2.41 -1.93
CA GLY A 208 8.22 3.84 -1.75
C GLY A 208 6.79 4.19 -2.16
N GLU A 209 6.08 4.94 -1.34
CA GLU A 209 4.89 5.60 -1.83
C GLU A 209 5.28 6.80 -2.68
N VAL A 210 4.96 6.71 -3.98
CA VAL A 210 5.17 7.80 -4.94
C VAL A 210 3.89 7.98 -5.74
N ILE A 211 3.28 9.16 -5.62
CA ILE A 211 1.97 9.45 -6.22
C ILE A 211 2.06 10.10 -7.60
N HIS A 212 3.19 10.69 -7.93
CA HIS A 212 3.43 11.35 -9.23
C HIS A 212 4.93 11.52 -9.48
N GLY A 213 5.31 11.89 -10.72
CA GLY A 213 6.69 12.19 -11.10
C GLY A 213 7.31 11.10 -11.97
N ASP A 214 8.63 11.12 -12.05
CA ASP A 214 9.41 10.13 -12.80
C ASP A 214 9.75 8.94 -11.90
N TYR A 215 8.90 7.91 -11.92
CA TYR A 215 9.06 6.71 -11.10
C TYR A 215 10.40 5.97 -11.32
N PRO A 216 10.84 5.72 -12.58
CA PRO A 216 12.15 5.13 -12.83
C PRO A 216 13.31 5.94 -12.27
N ALA A 217 13.28 7.27 -12.43
CA ALA A 217 14.30 8.14 -11.88
C ALA A 217 14.31 8.10 -10.35
N PHE A 218 13.12 8.11 -9.71
CA PHE A 218 13.00 7.99 -8.26
C PHE A 218 13.58 6.66 -7.75
N VAL A 219 13.17 5.52 -8.32
CA VAL A 219 13.66 4.19 -7.92
C VAL A 219 15.17 4.10 -8.07
N THR A 220 15.71 4.58 -9.19
CA THR A 220 17.16 4.53 -9.46
C THR A 220 17.96 5.39 -8.49
N SER A 221 17.47 6.60 -8.19
CA SER A 221 18.21 7.56 -7.34
C SER A 221 18.01 7.31 -5.85
N SER A 222 16.89 6.78 -5.42
CA SER A 222 16.60 6.44 -4.02
C SER A 222 17.08 5.05 -3.63
N THR A 223 17.27 4.16 -4.60
CA THR A 223 17.56 2.74 -4.42
C THR A 223 16.46 1.91 -3.73
N VAL A 224 15.23 2.40 -3.67
CA VAL A 224 14.08 1.56 -3.28
C VAL A 224 13.83 0.46 -4.31
N ASP A 225 13.18 -0.63 -3.91
CA ASP A 225 12.95 -1.77 -4.81
C ASP A 225 11.74 -1.57 -5.72
N SER A 226 10.75 -0.80 -5.26
CA SER A 226 9.50 -0.56 -5.96
C SER A 226 8.85 0.75 -5.52
N VAL A 227 7.88 1.21 -6.30
CA VAL A 227 6.98 2.31 -5.93
C VAL A 227 5.53 1.98 -6.25
N THR A 228 4.61 2.68 -5.58
CA THR A 228 3.16 2.59 -5.79
C THR A 228 2.75 3.13 -7.15
N GLN A 229 1.96 2.36 -7.91
CA GLN A 229 1.59 2.74 -9.30
C GLN A 229 0.25 3.50 -9.33
N TYR A 230 0.27 4.75 -8.89
CA TYR A 230 -0.91 5.61 -8.87
C TYR A 230 -1.42 6.02 -10.26
N GLU A 231 -0.55 6.09 -11.27
CA GLU A 231 -1.00 6.38 -12.65
C GLU A 231 -1.92 5.25 -13.17
N LEU A 232 -1.55 3.98 -12.91
CA LEU A 232 -2.37 2.84 -13.31
C LEU A 232 -3.67 2.76 -12.52
N TRP A 233 -3.61 2.96 -11.20
CA TRP A 233 -4.79 3.08 -10.35
C TRP A 233 -5.77 4.10 -10.92
N LYS A 234 -5.29 5.31 -11.23
CA LYS A 234 -6.11 6.40 -11.76
C LYS A 234 -6.69 6.03 -13.13
N ALA A 235 -5.87 5.49 -14.05
CA ALA A 235 -6.31 5.11 -15.38
C ALA A 235 -7.36 3.98 -15.35
N ILE A 236 -7.26 3.03 -14.44
CA ILE A 236 -8.26 1.97 -14.27
C ILE A 236 -9.60 2.57 -13.88
N TRP A 237 -9.69 3.26 -12.73
CA TRP A 237 -10.99 3.72 -12.26
C TRP A 237 -11.60 4.80 -13.15
N SER A 238 -10.80 5.73 -13.72
CA SER A 238 -11.32 6.78 -14.58
C SER A 238 -11.85 6.23 -15.91
N SER A 239 -11.11 5.30 -16.53
CA SER A 239 -11.56 4.65 -17.76
C SER A 239 -12.87 3.88 -17.59
N LEU A 240 -13.03 3.20 -16.45
CA LEU A 240 -14.26 2.48 -16.13
C LEU A 240 -15.42 3.43 -15.85
N LYS A 241 -15.19 4.47 -15.05
CA LYS A 241 -16.19 5.47 -14.69
C LYS A 241 -16.69 6.26 -15.91
N ASP A 242 -15.78 6.67 -16.78
CA ASP A 242 -16.06 7.47 -17.95
C ASP A 242 -16.42 6.61 -19.17
N ARG A 243 -16.38 5.27 -19.02
CA ARG A 243 -16.63 4.29 -20.09
C ARG A 243 -15.75 4.58 -21.31
N ASN A 244 -14.46 4.79 -21.07
CA ASN A 244 -13.49 5.19 -22.10
C ASN A 244 -12.11 4.57 -21.85
N PHE A 245 -11.79 3.52 -22.58
CA PHE A 245 -10.55 2.76 -22.41
C PHE A 245 -9.30 3.40 -23.02
N PHE A 246 -9.38 4.51 -23.75
CA PHE A 246 -8.20 5.10 -24.37
C PHE A 246 -7.17 5.59 -23.33
N GLU A 247 -7.61 6.06 -22.16
CA GLU A 247 -6.69 6.44 -21.08
C GLU A 247 -5.96 5.23 -20.49
N LEU A 248 -6.69 4.14 -20.25
CA LEU A 248 -6.10 2.90 -19.77
C LEU A 248 -5.10 2.31 -20.76
N ASP A 249 -5.46 2.25 -22.05
CA ASP A 249 -4.58 1.76 -23.12
C ASP A 249 -3.26 2.54 -23.17
N TRP A 250 -3.35 3.87 -23.10
CA TRP A 250 -2.16 4.71 -23.06
C TRP A 250 -1.33 4.48 -21.79
N CYS A 251 -1.99 4.35 -20.63
CA CYS A 251 -1.32 4.08 -19.37
C CYS A 251 -0.64 2.70 -19.37
N LEU A 252 -1.25 1.66 -19.94
CA LEU A 252 -0.65 0.33 -20.06
C LEU A 252 0.64 0.36 -20.90
N THR A 253 0.68 1.21 -21.95
CA THR A 253 1.91 1.42 -22.73
C THR A 253 3.02 2.03 -21.86
N ARG A 254 2.71 3.03 -21.02
CA ARG A 254 3.65 3.64 -20.09
C ARG A 254 4.07 2.64 -18.98
N HIS A 255 3.13 1.85 -18.49
CA HIS A 255 3.37 0.82 -17.49
C HIS A 255 4.39 -0.21 -17.96
N ASN A 256 4.35 -0.60 -19.23
CA ASN A 256 5.37 -1.47 -19.82
C ASN A 256 6.79 -0.87 -19.71
N ALA A 257 6.94 0.45 -19.86
CA ALA A 257 8.23 1.10 -19.72
C ALA A 257 8.73 1.11 -18.26
N LEU A 258 7.84 1.14 -17.27
CA LEU A 258 8.22 1.02 -15.87
C LEU A 258 8.82 -0.36 -15.56
N LEU A 259 8.26 -1.42 -16.16
CA LEU A 259 8.72 -2.80 -15.99
C LEU A 259 10.13 -3.04 -16.55
N ASP A 260 10.67 -2.13 -17.35
CA ASP A 260 12.08 -2.13 -17.76
C ASP A 260 13.02 -1.72 -16.63
N ALA A 261 12.54 -0.94 -15.67
CA ALA A 261 13.33 -0.39 -14.58
C ALA A 261 13.09 -1.11 -13.24
N PHE A 262 11.82 -1.42 -12.93
CA PHE A 262 11.42 -2.07 -11.68
C PHE A 262 10.04 -2.70 -11.82
N VAL A 263 9.66 -3.57 -10.88
CA VAL A 263 8.30 -4.13 -10.79
C VAL A 263 7.47 -3.25 -9.86
N PRO A 264 6.46 -2.51 -10.36
CA PRO A 264 5.67 -1.60 -9.52
C PRO A 264 4.70 -2.34 -8.61
N ASN A 265 4.39 -1.75 -7.45
CA ASN A 265 3.26 -2.16 -6.64
C ASN A 265 1.97 -1.62 -7.27
N THR A 266 1.07 -2.51 -7.66
CA THR A 266 -0.19 -2.18 -8.34
C THR A 266 -1.40 -2.36 -7.41
N PHE A 267 -2.43 -1.55 -7.58
CA PHE A 267 -3.64 -1.59 -6.76
C PHE A 267 -4.81 -0.91 -7.47
N VAL A 268 -6.03 -1.17 -7.01
CA VAL A 268 -7.26 -0.48 -7.42
C VAL A 268 -7.90 0.31 -6.29
N GLY A 269 -7.41 0.16 -5.08
CA GLY A 269 -7.81 0.88 -3.88
C GLY A 269 -6.76 0.78 -2.78
N ASN A 270 -6.75 1.75 -1.88
CA ASN A 270 -5.96 1.76 -0.65
C ASN A 270 -6.70 2.57 0.43
N HIS A 271 -6.06 2.77 1.58
CA HIS A 271 -6.66 3.46 2.73
C HIS A 271 -6.75 5.00 2.58
N ASP A 272 -6.22 5.57 1.49
CA ASP A 272 -6.16 7.02 1.24
C ASP A 272 -7.07 7.48 0.11
N VAL A 273 -7.81 6.57 -0.50
CA VAL A 273 -8.68 6.89 -1.64
C VAL A 273 -10.10 6.35 -1.44
N THR A 274 -11.07 6.94 -2.13
CA THR A 274 -12.42 6.39 -2.21
C THR A 274 -12.37 4.93 -2.70
N ARG A 275 -13.08 4.03 -2.01
CA ARG A 275 -13.10 2.61 -2.36
C ARG A 275 -13.58 2.39 -3.79
N ILE A 276 -13.00 1.42 -4.47
CA ILE A 276 -13.28 1.15 -5.89
C ILE A 276 -14.78 0.91 -6.15
N ALA A 277 -15.46 0.16 -5.29
CA ALA A 277 -16.89 -0.09 -5.42
C ALA A 277 -17.75 1.19 -5.29
N SER A 278 -17.29 2.19 -4.51
CA SER A 278 -17.94 3.51 -4.45
C SER A 278 -17.64 4.37 -5.67
N THR A 279 -16.45 4.23 -6.26
CA THR A 279 -16.02 5.05 -7.40
C THR A 279 -16.70 4.63 -8.70
N VAL A 280 -16.79 3.32 -8.96
CA VAL A 280 -17.25 2.78 -10.26
C VAL A 280 -18.49 1.87 -10.15
N GLY A 281 -18.92 1.49 -8.95
CA GLY A 281 -19.98 0.51 -8.74
C GLY A 281 -19.46 -0.94 -8.69
N ALA A 282 -20.25 -1.83 -8.12
CA ALA A 282 -19.84 -3.21 -7.85
C ALA A 282 -19.42 -3.99 -9.12
N ASP A 283 -20.19 -3.88 -10.20
CA ASP A 283 -19.93 -4.62 -11.43
C ASP A 283 -18.61 -4.18 -12.09
N LEU A 284 -18.33 -2.88 -12.12
CA LEU A 284 -17.10 -2.36 -12.68
C LEU A 284 -15.89 -2.57 -11.76
N ALA A 285 -16.11 -2.70 -10.44
CA ALA A 285 -15.06 -3.09 -9.51
C ALA A 285 -14.49 -4.49 -9.84
N VAL A 286 -15.32 -5.41 -10.33
CA VAL A 286 -14.87 -6.71 -10.84
C VAL A 286 -13.98 -6.56 -12.08
N VAL A 287 -14.33 -5.64 -12.99
CA VAL A 287 -13.49 -5.34 -14.17
C VAL A 287 -12.15 -4.73 -13.73
N ALA A 288 -12.16 -3.81 -12.76
CA ALA A 288 -10.95 -3.24 -12.19
C ALA A 288 -10.02 -4.31 -11.59
N LEU A 289 -10.58 -5.25 -10.83
CA LEU A 289 -9.84 -6.38 -10.26
C LEU A 289 -9.25 -7.29 -11.36
N ALA A 290 -10.02 -7.58 -12.42
CA ALA A 290 -9.53 -8.41 -13.52
C ALA A 290 -8.33 -7.75 -14.23
N ILE A 291 -8.37 -6.43 -14.43
CA ILE A 291 -7.21 -5.68 -14.95
C ILE A 291 -6.03 -5.82 -13.98
N LEU A 292 -6.21 -5.54 -12.69
CA LEU A 292 -5.17 -5.65 -11.68
C LEU A 292 -4.50 -7.02 -11.68
N MET A 293 -5.27 -8.10 -11.80
CA MET A 293 -4.75 -9.47 -11.72
C MET A 293 -4.11 -9.97 -13.02
N THR A 294 -4.25 -9.23 -14.12
CA THR A 294 -3.74 -9.65 -15.44
C THR A 294 -2.64 -8.77 -16.01
N VAL A 295 -2.29 -7.66 -15.37
CA VAL A 295 -1.16 -6.80 -15.76
C VAL A 295 0.09 -7.11 -14.94
N GLY A 296 1.27 -6.63 -15.38
CA GLY A 296 2.52 -6.73 -14.63
C GLY A 296 2.48 -5.95 -13.32
N GLY A 297 3.31 -6.35 -12.36
CA GLY A 297 3.41 -5.69 -11.05
C GLY A 297 3.18 -6.64 -9.88
N THR A 298 3.34 -6.12 -8.66
CA THR A 298 3.06 -6.80 -7.39
C THR A 298 1.75 -6.26 -6.83
N PRO A 299 0.61 -6.99 -6.95
CA PRO A 299 -0.69 -6.43 -6.61
C PRO A 299 -0.94 -6.35 -5.10
N SER A 300 -1.63 -5.28 -4.70
CA SER A 300 -2.21 -5.10 -3.37
C SER A 300 -3.73 -5.07 -3.45
N ILE A 301 -4.40 -5.76 -2.53
CA ILE A 301 -5.85 -5.74 -2.33
C ILE A 301 -6.10 -5.03 -1.00
N TYR A 302 -6.84 -3.94 -1.02
CA TYR A 302 -7.18 -3.23 0.20
C TYR A 302 -8.29 -3.97 0.95
N ALA A 303 -8.06 -4.24 2.25
CA ALA A 303 -8.99 -4.99 3.08
C ALA A 303 -10.41 -4.43 3.01
N GLY A 304 -11.37 -5.30 2.69
CA GLY A 304 -12.77 -4.98 2.45
C GLY A 304 -13.17 -4.82 0.99
N ASP A 305 -12.23 -4.53 0.08
CA ASP A 305 -12.56 -4.48 -1.35
C ASP A 305 -12.95 -5.88 -1.85
N GLU A 306 -12.34 -6.94 -1.30
CA GLU A 306 -12.71 -8.33 -1.55
C GLU A 306 -14.09 -8.72 -0.99
N GLN A 307 -14.66 -7.88 -0.14
CA GLN A 307 -16.04 -8.01 0.37
C GLN A 307 -17.01 -7.02 -0.29
N GLY A 308 -16.52 -6.23 -1.25
CA GLY A 308 -17.32 -5.20 -1.90
C GLY A 308 -17.67 -4.01 -0.99
N PHE A 309 -16.82 -3.74 0.01
CA PHE A 309 -17.04 -2.60 0.91
C PHE A 309 -17.05 -1.29 0.12
N THR A 310 -17.89 -0.39 0.59
CA THR A 310 -18.02 0.98 0.06
C THR A 310 -17.50 1.98 1.09
N GLY A 311 -17.12 3.16 0.64
CA GLY A 311 -16.65 4.28 1.46
C GLY A 311 -16.13 5.38 0.53
N VAL A 312 -16.52 6.61 0.82
CA VAL A 312 -16.07 7.80 0.08
C VAL A 312 -15.10 8.57 0.96
N LYS A 313 -13.93 8.86 0.42
CA LYS A 313 -13.00 9.78 1.06
C LYS A 313 -13.48 11.21 0.84
N GLU A 314 -13.57 11.99 1.91
CA GLU A 314 -13.95 13.39 1.87
C GLU A 314 -12.75 14.29 2.20
N GLU A 315 -12.69 15.48 1.60
CA GLU A 315 -11.65 16.47 1.86
C GLU A 315 -11.98 17.30 3.12
N MET A 316 -11.98 16.63 4.27
CA MET A 316 -12.24 17.25 5.58
C MET A 316 -11.52 16.48 6.69
N ALA A 317 -11.46 17.06 7.88
CA ALA A 317 -10.99 16.34 9.06
C ALA A 317 -11.86 15.09 9.27
N ALA A 318 -11.24 13.92 9.46
CA ALA A 318 -11.93 12.61 9.52
C ALA A 318 -12.50 12.10 8.18
N GLY A 319 -12.16 12.73 7.05
CA GLY A 319 -12.67 12.32 5.72
C GLY A 319 -12.26 10.92 5.29
N ASP A 320 -11.24 10.34 5.92
CA ASP A 320 -10.76 8.97 5.66
C ASP A 320 -11.52 7.89 6.42
N ASP A 321 -12.33 8.22 7.43
CA ASP A 321 -12.95 7.24 8.32
C ASP A 321 -13.88 6.27 7.56
N ALA A 322 -14.61 6.78 6.57
CA ALA A 322 -15.51 5.97 5.75
C ALA A 322 -14.78 4.91 4.91
N VAL A 323 -13.50 5.16 4.56
CA VAL A 323 -12.68 4.21 3.79
C VAL A 323 -11.86 3.28 4.70
N ARG A 324 -11.82 3.53 6.02
CA ARG A 324 -11.06 2.79 7.04
C ARG A 324 -11.96 2.16 8.13
N PRO A 325 -13.07 1.46 7.77
CA PRO A 325 -14.03 0.96 8.73
C PRO A 325 -13.43 -0.11 9.65
N PRO A 326 -13.99 -0.28 10.87
CA PRO A 326 -13.66 -1.42 11.71
C PRO A 326 -14.16 -2.72 11.08
N PHE A 327 -13.35 -3.77 11.23
CA PHE A 327 -13.73 -5.13 10.87
C PHE A 327 -14.27 -5.88 12.09
N PRO A 328 -15.09 -6.92 11.90
CA PRO A 328 -15.51 -7.77 12.98
C PRO A 328 -14.31 -8.53 13.60
N ASP A 329 -14.51 -9.13 14.76
CA ASP A 329 -13.43 -9.84 15.46
C ASP A 329 -12.94 -11.06 14.67
N THR A 330 -13.83 -11.70 13.92
CA THR A 330 -13.51 -12.87 13.08
C THR A 330 -14.16 -12.80 11.70
N PRO A 331 -13.60 -13.47 10.69
CA PRO A 331 -14.22 -13.57 9.36
C PRO A 331 -15.61 -14.20 9.35
N ALA A 332 -15.93 -15.05 10.34
CA ALA A 332 -17.23 -15.72 10.45
C ALA A 332 -18.38 -14.73 10.72
N GLU A 333 -18.08 -13.53 11.16
CA GLU A 333 -19.05 -12.47 11.43
C GLU A 333 -19.31 -11.57 10.22
N LEU A 334 -18.61 -11.81 9.09
CA LEU A 334 -18.86 -11.10 7.83
C LEU A 334 -20.28 -11.39 7.33
N LEU A 335 -20.89 -10.37 6.74
CA LEU A 335 -22.22 -10.50 6.17
C LEU A 335 -22.16 -11.23 4.81
N PRO A 336 -23.16 -12.07 4.48
CA PRO A 336 -23.13 -12.91 3.27
C PRO A 336 -23.09 -12.16 1.94
N PHE A 337 -23.44 -10.88 1.92
CA PHE A 337 -23.47 -10.08 0.69
C PHE A 337 -22.09 -9.96 0.02
N GLY A 338 -21.01 -10.08 0.77
CA GLY A 338 -19.63 -10.03 0.26
C GLY A 338 -19.15 -11.34 -0.42
N GLU A 339 -19.83 -12.47 -0.16
CA GLU A 339 -19.38 -13.77 -0.67
C GLU A 339 -19.23 -13.85 -2.21
N PRO A 340 -20.10 -13.26 -3.03
CA PRO A 340 -19.91 -13.27 -4.49
C PRO A 340 -18.64 -12.53 -4.91
N VAL A 341 -18.34 -11.39 -4.26
CA VAL A 341 -17.15 -10.57 -4.55
C VAL A 341 -15.89 -11.29 -4.09
N LEU A 342 -15.91 -11.91 -2.89
CA LEU A 342 -14.81 -12.72 -2.38
C LEU A 342 -14.47 -13.90 -3.30
N ARG A 343 -15.49 -14.57 -3.81
CA ARG A 343 -15.29 -15.68 -4.76
C ARG A 343 -14.57 -15.21 -6.02
N VAL A 344 -15.00 -14.08 -6.60
CA VAL A 344 -14.36 -13.51 -7.79
C VAL A 344 -12.89 -13.13 -7.49
N HIS A 345 -12.61 -12.56 -6.32
CA HIS A 345 -11.23 -12.29 -5.90
C HIS A 345 -10.40 -13.57 -5.82
N LYS A 346 -10.90 -14.62 -5.16
CA LYS A 346 -10.22 -15.92 -5.05
C LYS A 346 -9.97 -16.54 -6.43
N GLU A 347 -10.92 -16.46 -7.36
CA GLU A 347 -10.79 -16.98 -8.71
C GLU A 347 -9.70 -16.25 -9.52
N LEU A 348 -9.69 -14.93 -9.51
CA LEU A 348 -8.73 -14.11 -10.25
C LEU A 348 -7.33 -14.16 -9.62
N ILE A 349 -7.23 -14.18 -8.30
CA ILE A 349 -5.97 -14.45 -7.59
C ILE A 349 -5.46 -15.84 -7.96
N GLY A 350 -6.33 -16.85 -7.96
CA GLY A 350 -6.00 -18.21 -8.37
C GLY A 350 -5.53 -18.28 -9.83
N LEU A 351 -6.13 -17.50 -10.72
CA LEU A 351 -5.66 -17.35 -12.11
C LEU A 351 -4.23 -16.79 -12.11
N ARG A 352 -3.98 -15.68 -11.43
CA ARG A 352 -2.66 -15.06 -11.37
C ARG A 352 -1.61 -16.01 -10.76
N ARG A 353 -1.97 -16.77 -9.72
CA ARG A 353 -1.09 -17.77 -9.09
C ARG A 353 -0.68 -18.89 -10.03
N ARG A 354 -1.55 -19.29 -10.95
CA ARG A 354 -1.23 -20.28 -12.00
C ARG A 354 -0.36 -19.72 -13.11
N HIS A 355 -0.24 -18.36 -13.19
CA HIS A 355 0.54 -17.65 -14.19
C HIS A 355 1.56 -16.71 -13.49
N PRO A 356 2.56 -17.26 -12.75
CA PRO A 356 3.48 -16.46 -11.94
C PRO A 356 4.31 -15.47 -12.77
N TRP A 357 4.47 -15.74 -14.07
CA TRP A 357 5.14 -14.83 -15.00
C TRP A 357 4.42 -13.48 -15.17
N LEU A 358 3.14 -13.38 -14.75
CA LEU A 358 2.37 -12.14 -14.79
C LEU A 358 3.02 -11.01 -13.99
N VAL A 359 3.88 -11.29 -13.03
CA VAL A 359 4.60 -10.24 -12.28
C VAL A 359 5.44 -9.35 -13.20
N HIS A 360 6.03 -9.93 -14.26
CA HIS A 360 6.85 -9.23 -15.26
C HIS A 360 6.13 -9.06 -16.60
N ALA A 361 4.82 -9.32 -16.66
CA ALA A 361 4.08 -9.27 -17.90
C ALA A 361 3.99 -7.87 -18.47
N ARG A 362 4.32 -7.73 -19.74
CA ARG A 362 3.99 -6.57 -20.55
C ARG A 362 2.63 -6.75 -21.20
N THR A 363 2.02 -5.65 -21.58
CA THR A 363 0.75 -5.65 -22.27
C THR A 363 0.91 -5.17 -23.71
N GLU A 364 0.17 -5.80 -24.63
CA GLU A 364 0.05 -5.37 -26.02
C GLU A 364 -1.43 -5.18 -26.33
N ARG A 365 -1.79 -3.99 -26.81
CA ARG A 365 -3.15 -3.73 -27.27
C ARG A 365 -3.42 -4.50 -28.56
N LEU A 366 -4.54 -5.24 -28.58
CA LEU A 366 -5.06 -5.89 -29.79
C LEU A 366 -6.20 -5.07 -30.40
N GLU A 367 -7.10 -4.54 -29.57
CA GLU A 367 -8.22 -3.69 -29.98
C GLU A 367 -8.55 -2.68 -28.88
N VAL A 368 -8.95 -1.46 -29.26
CA VAL A 368 -9.47 -0.44 -28.34
C VAL A 368 -10.57 0.39 -29.01
N THR A 369 -11.65 0.58 -28.26
CA THR A 369 -12.71 1.56 -28.50
C THR A 369 -13.03 2.26 -27.18
N ASN A 370 -14.03 3.12 -27.14
CA ASN A 370 -14.44 3.71 -25.86
C ASN A 370 -14.84 2.62 -24.84
N GLU A 371 -15.67 1.66 -25.24
CA GLU A 371 -16.27 0.68 -24.34
C GLU A 371 -15.69 -0.73 -24.47
N GLN A 372 -14.69 -0.95 -25.30
CA GLN A 372 -14.03 -2.26 -25.48
C GLN A 372 -12.51 -2.10 -25.49
N LEU A 373 -11.84 -2.98 -24.76
CA LEU A 373 -10.39 -3.10 -24.78
C LEU A 373 -10.03 -4.58 -24.79
N THR A 374 -9.27 -4.99 -25.81
CA THR A 374 -8.65 -6.30 -25.85
C THR A 374 -7.14 -6.11 -25.80
N TYR A 375 -6.50 -6.73 -24.82
CA TYR A 375 -5.04 -6.73 -24.70
C TYR A 375 -4.51 -8.14 -24.43
N ARG A 376 -3.27 -8.34 -24.80
CA ARG A 376 -2.47 -9.52 -24.48
C ARG A 376 -1.50 -9.16 -23.37
N SER A 377 -1.50 -9.92 -22.27
CA SER A 377 -0.41 -9.88 -21.27
C SER A 377 0.55 -11.01 -21.58
N PHE A 378 1.85 -10.73 -21.64
CA PHE A 378 2.84 -11.69 -22.05
C PHE A 378 4.20 -11.51 -21.37
N SER A 379 4.94 -12.62 -21.22
CA SER A 379 6.34 -12.63 -20.78
C SER A 379 7.04 -13.82 -21.42
N GLY A 380 8.01 -13.57 -22.32
CA GLY A 380 8.61 -14.62 -23.15
C GLY A 380 7.56 -15.30 -24.02
N ASP A 381 7.46 -16.63 -23.92
CA ASP A 381 6.49 -17.45 -24.69
C ASP A 381 5.12 -17.54 -24.01
N ASP A 382 5.03 -17.18 -22.74
CA ASP A 382 3.79 -17.21 -21.97
C ASP A 382 2.89 -16.02 -22.30
N ALA A 383 1.59 -16.24 -22.46
CA ALA A 383 0.63 -15.20 -22.74
C ALA A 383 -0.80 -15.57 -22.31
N ILE A 384 -1.56 -14.53 -21.96
CA ILE A 384 -3.02 -14.55 -21.86
C ILE A 384 -3.61 -13.38 -22.64
N GLN A 385 -4.82 -13.55 -23.14
CA GLN A 385 -5.61 -12.48 -23.76
C GLN A 385 -6.74 -12.08 -22.81
N VAL A 386 -6.96 -10.79 -22.66
CA VAL A 386 -8.00 -10.19 -21.82
C VAL A 386 -8.92 -9.33 -22.67
N GLU A 387 -10.20 -9.65 -22.65
CA GLU A 387 -11.25 -8.94 -23.37
C GLU A 387 -12.14 -8.23 -22.35
N LEU A 388 -12.17 -6.90 -22.38
CA LEU A 388 -13.00 -6.06 -21.54
C LEU A 388 -14.10 -5.42 -22.39
N ASN A 389 -15.34 -5.49 -21.92
CA ASN A 389 -16.46 -4.88 -22.59
C ASN A 389 -17.35 -4.17 -21.57
N LEU A 390 -17.62 -2.87 -21.81
CA LEU A 390 -18.51 -2.04 -20.99
C LEU A 390 -19.86 -1.80 -21.69
N ALA A 391 -20.01 -2.17 -22.97
CA ALA A 391 -21.28 -2.01 -23.67
C ALA A 391 -22.35 -2.92 -23.05
N GLY A 392 -23.44 -2.34 -22.57
CA GLY A 392 -24.47 -3.07 -21.82
C GLY A 392 -24.00 -3.49 -20.41
N ALA A 393 -24.22 -4.74 -20.06
CA ALA A 393 -23.67 -5.32 -18.82
C ALA A 393 -22.14 -5.50 -18.96
N PRO A 394 -21.36 -4.98 -17.99
CA PRO A 394 -19.90 -5.13 -18.03
C PRO A 394 -19.49 -6.59 -18.06
N SER A 395 -18.51 -6.92 -18.89
CA SER A 395 -18.00 -8.29 -18.98
C SER A 395 -16.50 -8.35 -19.21
N VAL A 396 -15.90 -9.43 -18.72
CA VAL A 396 -14.50 -9.75 -18.90
C VAL A 396 -14.38 -11.21 -19.32
N VAL A 397 -13.50 -11.46 -20.30
CA VAL A 397 -13.09 -12.82 -20.68
C VAL A 397 -11.57 -12.86 -20.68
N VAL A 398 -11.01 -13.84 -19.98
CA VAL A 398 -9.57 -14.14 -19.99
C VAL A 398 -9.36 -15.47 -20.69
N ARG A 399 -8.47 -15.50 -21.69
CA ARG A 399 -8.15 -16.70 -22.48
C ARG A 399 -6.66 -17.01 -22.40
N ASP A 400 -6.33 -18.29 -22.55
CA ASP A 400 -4.95 -18.71 -22.79
C ASP A 400 -4.52 -18.44 -24.26
N ALA A 401 -3.26 -18.73 -24.57
CA ALA A 401 -2.70 -18.55 -25.91
C ALA A 401 -3.37 -19.45 -26.99
N ALA A 402 -4.05 -20.53 -26.59
CA ALA A 402 -4.80 -21.41 -27.49
C ALA A 402 -6.26 -20.95 -27.67
N GLY A 403 -6.70 -19.89 -26.99
CA GLY A 403 -8.06 -19.34 -27.01
C GLY A 403 -9.04 -19.98 -26.03
N ALA A 404 -8.60 -20.93 -25.18
CA ALA A 404 -9.46 -21.51 -24.16
C ALA A 404 -9.75 -20.49 -23.04
N ILE A 405 -11.00 -20.47 -22.56
CA ILE A 405 -11.40 -19.54 -21.49
C ILE A 405 -10.80 -20.01 -20.17
N LEU A 406 -9.99 -19.14 -19.56
CA LEU A 406 -9.41 -19.32 -18.23
C LEU A 406 -10.33 -18.77 -17.13
N TRP A 407 -11.03 -17.68 -17.44
CA TRP A 407 -11.98 -17.03 -16.53
C TRP A 407 -12.92 -16.09 -17.30
N THR A 408 -14.14 -15.92 -16.80
CA THR A 408 -15.12 -14.97 -17.35
C THR A 408 -16.13 -14.55 -16.29
N THR A 409 -16.61 -13.30 -16.38
CA THR A 409 -17.73 -12.80 -15.56
C THR A 409 -19.05 -13.52 -15.86
N ASN A 410 -19.21 -14.14 -17.01
CA ASN A 410 -20.45 -14.78 -17.48
C ASN A 410 -20.40 -16.32 -17.33
N ALA A 411 -19.64 -16.87 -16.39
CA ALA A 411 -19.75 -18.28 -16.06
C ALA A 411 -21.13 -18.52 -15.42
N GLY A 412 -22.08 -18.95 -16.25
CA GLY A 412 -23.44 -19.28 -15.88
C GLY A 412 -23.56 -20.47 -14.92
#